data_796ab8b1aa6b68965b1dabb1d5939fe0
#
_entry.id   796ab8b1aa6b68965b1dabb1d5939fe0
#
_cell.length_a   1.000
_cell.length_b   1.000
_cell.length_c   1.000
_cell.angle_alpha   90.00
_cell.angle_beta   90.00
_cell.angle_gamma   90.00
#
_symmetry.space_group_name_H-M   'P 1'
#
loop_
_entity.id
_entity.type
_entity.pdbx_description
1 polymer ?
#
loop_
_entity_poly.entity_id
_entity_poly.type
_entity_poly.pdbx_seq_one_letter_code
_entity_poly.pdbx_strand_id
1 'polypeptide(L)'
;PNNDNVIPYVDEAIKIIDESGLHFRVGPLETTVQGNMNECLILIQSLNERMVELECPSIISQVKFYHVPDGITIETLTEKYDE
;
A
#
# COMPACT_ATOMS: atom_id res chain seq x y z
N PRO A 1 16.07 -1.23 -22.15
CA PRO A 1 15.61 -1.65 -20.91
C PRO A 1 14.17 -1.61 -20.79
N ASN A 2 13.84 -2.24 -19.85
CA ASN A 2 12.54 -2.51 -19.61
C ASN A 2 12.07 -1.86 -18.42
N ASN A 3 12.65 -0.76 -18.13
CA ASN A 3 12.23 0.01 -17.01
C ASN A 3 10.90 0.62 -17.23
N ASP A 4 10.42 0.56 -18.45
CA ASP A 4 9.07 0.96 -18.72
C ASP A 4 8.07 -0.08 -18.25
N ASN A 5 8.53 -1.25 -17.86
CA ASN A 5 7.66 -2.32 -17.49
C ASN A 5 7.51 -2.38 -15.97
N VAL A 6 6.84 -1.38 -15.40
CA VAL A 6 6.64 -1.31 -13.96
C VAL A 6 5.37 -1.98 -13.49
N ILE A 7 4.47 -2.35 -14.42
CA ILE A 7 3.20 -2.95 -14.07
C ILE A 7 3.35 -4.24 -13.26
N PRO A 8 4.29 -5.14 -13.59
CA PRO A 8 4.45 -6.35 -12.80
C PRO A 8 4.85 -6.07 -11.34
N TYR A 9 5.62 -5.00 -11.12
CA TYR A 9 5.98 -4.63 -9.76
C TYR A 9 4.77 -4.11 -8.99
N VAL A 10 3.94 -3.30 -9.64
CA VAL A 10 2.73 -2.78 -9.02
C VAL A 10 1.77 -3.91 -8.69
N ASP A 11 1.59 -4.83 -9.61
CA ASP A 11 0.71 -5.97 -9.39
C ASP A 11 1.19 -6.83 -8.23
N GLU A 12 2.49 -7.04 -8.13
CA GLU A 12 3.05 -7.81 -7.04
C GLU A 12 2.85 -7.09 -5.70
N ALA A 13 3.00 -5.77 -5.69
CA ALA A 13 2.79 -4.99 -4.49
C ALA A 13 1.35 -5.10 -4.02
N ILE A 14 0.40 -4.98 -4.93
CA ILE A 14 -1.01 -5.10 -4.58
C ILE A 14 -1.33 -6.49 -4.05
N LYS A 15 -0.70 -7.51 -4.64
CA LYS A 15 -0.88 -8.87 -4.16
C LYS A 15 -0.42 -9.02 -2.70
N ILE A 16 0.72 -8.44 -2.37
CA ILE A 16 1.23 -8.49 -1.00
C ILE A 16 0.28 -7.78 -0.05
N ILE A 17 -0.26 -6.63 -0.45
CA ILE A 17 -1.21 -5.90 0.37
C ILE A 17 -2.47 -6.75 0.59
N ASP A 18 -2.96 -7.38 -0.46
CA ASP A 18 -4.14 -8.23 -0.36
C ASP A 18 -3.87 -9.41 0.57
N GLU A 19 -2.71 -10.02 0.46
CA GLU A 19 -2.36 -11.17 1.28
C GLU A 19 -2.11 -10.82 2.74
N SER A 20 -1.89 -9.54 3.03
CA SER A 20 -1.68 -9.10 4.41
C SER A 20 -2.92 -9.27 5.27
N GLY A 21 -4.09 -9.36 4.65
CA GLY A 21 -5.34 -9.45 5.39
C GLY A 21 -5.86 -8.12 5.87
N LEU A 22 -5.12 -7.04 5.66
CA LEU A 22 -5.59 -5.72 6.05
C LEU A 22 -6.58 -5.18 5.03
N HIS A 23 -7.51 -4.38 5.52
CA HIS A 23 -8.47 -3.74 4.64
C HIS A 23 -7.76 -2.67 3.82
N PHE A 24 -7.99 -2.65 2.50
CA PHE A 24 -7.30 -1.69 1.66
C PHE A 24 -8.20 -1.25 0.51
N ARG A 25 -7.81 -0.14 -0.10
CA ARG A 25 -8.50 0.40 -1.26
C ARG A 25 -7.46 1.00 -2.20
N VAL A 26 -7.47 0.54 -3.44
CA VAL A 26 -6.56 1.07 -4.47
C VAL A 26 -7.19 2.29 -5.10
N GLY A 27 -6.49 3.41 -5.02
CA GLY A 27 -6.93 4.64 -5.65
C GLY A 27 -6.13 4.91 -6.91
N PRO A 28 -6.45 6.00 -7.61
CA PRO A 28 -5.77 6.31 -8.86
C PRO A 28 -4.32 6.72 -8.69
N LEU A 29 -3.97 7.28 -7.54
CA LEU A 29 -2.60 7.74 -7.29
C LEU A 29 -1.96 7.05 -6.11
N GLU A 30 -2.73 6.33 -5.32
CA GLU A 30 -2.24 5.76 -4.08
C GLU A 30 -3.09 4.59 -3.65
N THR A 31 -2.58 3.79 -2.74
CA THR A 31 -3.34 2.73 -2.11
C THR A 31 -3.45 3.07 -0.62
N THR A 32 -4.66 3.01 -0.11
CA THR A 32 -4.92 3.27 1.31
C THR A 32 -5.08 1.95 2.03
N VAL A 33 -4.38 1.80 3.14
CA VAL A 33 -4.44 0.59 3.96
C VAL A 33 -4.87 0.96 5.37
N GLN A 34 -5.74 0.15 5.94
CA GLN A 34 -6.28 0.35 7.26
C GLN A 34 -5.73 -0.70 8.20
N GLY A 35 -5.12 -0.27 9.29
CA GLY A 35 -4.57 -1.17 10.27
C GLY A 35 -3.89 -0.39 11.38
N ASN A 36 -3.42 -1.10 12.40
CA ASN A 36 -2.65 -0.42 13.43
C ASN A 36 -1.25 -0.12 12.90
N MET A 37 -0.52 0.71 13.64
CA MET A 37 0.79 1.18 13.20
C MET A 37 1.73 0.01 12.93
N ASN A 38 1.77 -0.96 13.82
CA ASN A 38 2.68 -2.08 13.69
C ASN A 38 2.37 -2.91 12.45
N GLU A 39 1.09 -3.16 12.19
CA GLU A 39 0.67 -3.89 11.00
C GLU A 39 1.08 -3.17 9.73
N CYS A 40 0.89 -1.86 9.71
CA CYS A 40 1.24 -1.06 8.55
C CYS A 40 2.75 -1.02 8.32
N LEU A 41 3.53 -0.93 9.39
CA LEU A 41 4.99 -0.92 9.26
C LEU A 41 5.51 -2.27 8.75
N ILE A 42 4.94 -3.36 9.22
CA ILE A 42 5.31 -4.69 8.74
C ILE A 42 5.00 -4.81 7.26
N LEU A 43 3.84 -4.32 6.84
CA LEU A 43 3.47 -4.36 5.44
C LEU A 43 4.43 -3.58 4.57
N ILE A 44 4.81 -2.38 5.00
CA ILE A 44 5.77 -1.56 4.25
C ILE A 44 7.09 -2.29 4.10
N GLN A 45 7.56 -2.91 5.17
CA GLN A 45 8.80 -3.66 5.14
C GLN A 45 8.71 -4.83 4.17
N SER A 46 7.59 -5.56 4.20
CA SER A 46 7.38 -6.69 3.30
C SER A 46 7.38 -6.25 1.84
N LEU A 47 6.74 -5.11 1.57
CA LEU A 47 6.72 -4.57 0.21
C LEU A 47 8.10 -4.24 -0.28
N ASN A 48 8.90 -3.58 0.56
CA ASN A 48 10.25 -3.22 0.17
C ASN A 48 11.11 -4.46 -0.06
N GLU A 49 11.01 -5.44 0.82
CA GLU A 49 11.78 -6.68 0.69
C GLU A 49 11.43 -7.41 -0.59
N ARG A 50 10.16 -7.44 -0.94
CA ARG A 50 9.73 -8.13 -2.16
C ARG A 50 10.26 -7.43 -3.40
N MET A 51 10.25 -6.10 -3.39
CA MET A 51 10.78 -5.35 -4.53
C MET A 51 12.28 -5.60 -4.69
N VAL A 52 13.01 -5.71 -3.59
CA VAL A 52 14.41 -6.05 -3.63
C VAL A 52 14.62 -7.45 -4.21
N GLU A 53 13.81 -8.41 -3.79
CA GLU A 53 13.88 -9.78 -4.32
C GLU A 53 13.66 -9.82 -5.82
N LEU A 54 12.77 -8.96 -6.31
CA LEU A 54 12.46 -8.90 -7.73
C LEU A 54 13.49 -8.09 -8.51
N GLU A 55 14.55 -7.64 -7.85
CA GLU A 55 15.62 -6.87 -8.47
C GLU A 55 15.11 -5.59 -9.11
N CYS A 56 14.14 -4.97 -8.46
CA CYS A 56 13.63 -3.68 -8.90
C CYS A 56 14.78 -2.66 -8.83
N PRO A 57 15.10 -1.97 -9.93
CA PRO A 57 16.31 -1.14 -9.96
C PRO A 57 16.27 0.05 -9.02
N SER A 58 15.10 0.55 -8.71
CA SER A 58 15.02 1.60 -7.70
C SER A 58 13.64 1.53 -7.05
N ILE A 59 13.60 1.86 -5.78
CA ILE A 59 12.37 1.82 -5.01
C ILE A 59 12.19 3.17 -4.36
N ILE A 60 11.10 3.84 -4.72
CA ILE A 60 10.72 5.10 -4.08
C ILE A 60 9.39 4.87 -3.39
N SER A 61 9.38 5.07 -2.08
CA SER A 61 8.16 4.90 -1.31
C SER A 61 7.79 6.20 -0.64
N GLN A 62 6.53 6.58 -0.79
CA GLN A 62 6.02 7.76 -0.12
C GLN A 62 4.83 7.29 0.71
N VAL A 63 4.94 7.46 2.02
CA VAL A 63 3.94 6.93 2.93
C VAL A 63 3.40 8.07 3.79
N LYS A 64 2.08 8.12 3.88
CA LYS A 64 1.42 9.12 4.70
C LYS A 64 0.59 8.39 5.75
N PHE A 65 0.83 8.71 7.01
CA PHE A 65 0.05 8.13 8.10
C PHE A 65 -1.02 9.11 8.56
N TYR A 66 -2.20 8.58 8.80
CA TYR A 66 -3.27 9.32 9.43
C TYR A 66 -3.74 8.50 10.62
N HIS A 67 -3.44 8.98 11.81
CA HIS A 67 -3.73 8.25 13.03
C HIS A 67 -4.79 8.97 13.84
N VAL A 68 -5.86 8.26 14.16
CA VAL A 68 -6.93 8.77 15.01
C VAL A 68 -7.03 7.83 16.20
N PRO A 69 -6.75 8.31 17.42
CA PRO A 69 -6.73 7.42 18.60
C PRO A 69 -8.02 6.65 18.82
N ASP A 70 -9.17 7.25 18.48
CA ASP A 70 -10.46 6.59 18.63
C ASP A 70 -10.82 5.73 17.43
N GLY A 71 -9.92 5.66 16.45
CA GLY A 71 -10.17 4.85 15.26
C GLY A 71 -10.75 5.64 14.11
N ILE A 72 -10.40 5.20 12.89
CA ILE A 72 -10.97 5.77 11.68
C ILE A 72 -10.90 4.70 10.61
N THR A 73 -11.85 4.70 9.69
CA THR A 73 -11.90 3.70 8.63
C THR A 73 -11.78 4.36 7.26
N ILE A 74 -11.39 3.56 6.28
CA ILE A 74 -11.32 4.02 4.89
C ILE A 74 -12.68 4.54 4.45
N GLU A 75 -13.74 3.84 4.82
CA GLU A 75 -15.10 4.22 4.45
C GLU A 75 -15.46 5.60 4.97
N THR A 76 -15.06 5.90 6.20
CA THR A 76 -15.30 7.21 6.77
C THR A 76 -14.57 8.30 6.00
N LEU A 77 -13.32 8.01 5.59
CA LEU A 77 -12.51 8.98 4.88
C LEU A 77 -13.03 9.27 3.47
N THR A 78 -13.66 8.29 2.84
CA THR A 78 -14.04 8.41 1.45
C THR A 78 -15.54 8.57 1.23
N GLU A 79 -16.34 8.47 2.28
CA GLU A 79 -17.80 8.38 2.10
C GLU A 79 -18.40 9.55 1.34
N LYS A 80 -17.84 10.74 1.50
CA LYS A 80 -18.40 11.89 0.79
C LYS A 80 -18.01 11.91 -0.67
N TYR A 81 -17.10 11.05 -1.09
CA TYR A 81 -16.66 10.95 -2.48
C TYR A 81 -17.22 9.71 -3.16
N ASP A 82 -17.87 8.85 -2.41
CA ASP A 82 -18.36 7.58 -2.93
C ASP A 82 -19.83 7.62 -3.32
N GLU A 83 -20.43 8.77 -3.28
CA GLU A 83 -21.84 8.90 -3.61
C GLU A 83 -22.14 8.78 -5.08
#